data_4b6b0dec7f5ee405d74fdd46ed63ee61
#
_entry.id   4b6b0dec7f5ee405d74fdd46ed63ee61
#
_cell.length_a   1.000
_cell.length_b   1.000
_cell.length_c   1.000
_cell.angle_alpha   90.00
_cell.angle_beta   90.00
_cell.angle_gamma   90.00
#
_symmetry.space_group_name_H-M   'P 1'
#
loop_
_entity.id
_entity.type
_entity.pdbx_description
1 polymer ?
#
loop_
_entity_poly.entity_id
_entity_poly.type
_entity_poly.pdbx_seq_one_letter_code
_entity_poly.pdbx_strand_id
1 'polypeptide(L)'
;ETMHKDKRGYGTMIVVTLGALGAVAAFQIGSRLGWKGAYITGGVLGLALLALRAGTFESGMFHEMKQQGTSRGNFLMLFTNRSRLIKYLACIVIGLPVWYVVGILISLSERFAPVLNIQGSISNGESIMYCYLGLSAGDLFSGLLSQWFRSRRKIIIGYLLTCFLLCLVFLFTKNLSAPMFYGLSFLLGAGTGYWELFVTNASEKFGT
;
A
#
# COMPACT_ATOMS: atom_id res chain seq x y z
N GLU A 1 1.59 -17.87 -0.49
CA GLU A 1 1.13 -19.12 -1.13
C GLU A 1 1.83 -20.37 -0.56
N THR A 2 3.10 -20.28 -0.18
CA THR A 2 3.86 -21.38 0.43
C THR A 2 3.53 -21.61 1.91
N MET A 3 2.84 -20.71 2.57
CA MET A 3 2.47 -20.81 4.00
C MET A 3 1.14 -21.52 4.21
N HIS A 4 1.00 -22.21 5.36
CA HIS A 4 -0.26 -22.82 5.79
C HIS A 4 -1.38 -21.77 5.87
N LYS A 5 -2.64 -22.17 5.54
CA LYS A 5 -3.80 -21.26 5.44
C LYS A 5 -3.97 -20.32 6.65
N ASP A 6 -3.75 -20.84 7.85
CA ASP A 6 -3.91 -20.06 9.11
C ASP A 6 -2.83 -18.98 9.31
N LYS A 7 -1.67 -19.10 8.64
CA LYS A 7 -0.53 -18.18 8.79
C LYS A 7 -0.33 -17.26 7.58
N ARG A 8 -1.10 -17.44 6.49
CA ARG A 8 -0.96 -16.62 5.28
C ARG A 8 -1.14 -15.13 5.55
N GLY A 9 -2.11 -14.75 6.39
CA GLY A 9 -2.34 -13.34 6.74
C GLY A 9 -1.12 -12.68 7.39
N TYR A 10 -0.45 -13.39 8.30
CA TYR A 10 0.79 -12.88 8.91
C TYR A 10 1.92 -12.73 7.88
N GLY A 11 2.07 -13.70 6.98
CA GLY A 11 3.07 -13.64 5.91
C GLY A 11 2.85 -12.46 4.98
N THR A 12 1.62 -12.25 4.52
CA THR A 12 1.27 -11.12 3.66
C THR A 12 1.48 -9.79 4.38
N MET A 13 1.07 -9.68 5.64
CA MET A 13 1.27 -8.50 6.47
C MET A 13 2.76 -8.11 6.56
N ILE A 14 3.65 -9.05 6.88
CA ILE A 14 5.08 -8.79 6.99
C ILE A 14 5.66 -8.34 5.64
N VAL A 15 5.32 -9.03 4.56
CA VAL A 15 5.83 -8.70 3.22
C VAL A 15 5.39 -7.31 2.77
N VAL A 16 4.11 -6.96 2.95
CA VAL A 16 3.58 -5.65 2.56
C VAL A 16 4.19 -4.54 3.42
N THR A 17 4.28 -4.74 4.73
CA THR A 17 4.91 -3.78 5.65
C THR A 17 6.37 -3.51 5.29
N LEU A 18 7.16 -4.56 5.07
CA LEU A 18 8.56 -4.42 4.66
C LEU A 18 8.67 -3.77 3.27
N GLY A 19 7.77 -4.10 2.35
CA GLY A 19 7.70 -3.48 1.02
C GLY A 19 7.44 -1.97 1.10
N ALA A 20 6.54 -1.54 1.96
CA ALA A 20 6.23 -0.13 2.17
C ALA A 20 7.44 0.66 2.73
N LEU A 21 8.27 0.04 3.59
CA LEU A 21 9.51 0.65 4.08
C LEU A 21 10.54 0.89 2.97
N GLY A 22 10.39 0.27 1.80
CA GLY A 22 11.23 0.56 0.63
C GLY A 22 11.19 2.02 0.20
N ALA A 23 10.06 2.72 0.35
CA ALA A 23 9.95 4.15 0.05
C ALA A 23 10.78 5.00 1.04
N VAL A 24 10.85 4.58 2.30
CA VAL A 24 11.68 5.22 3.33
C VAL A 24 13.16 5.06 2.98
N ALA A 25 13.57 3.84 2.61
CA ALA A 25 14.94 3.57 2.16
C ALA A 25 15.28 4.37 0.89
N ALA A 26 14.38 4.44 -0.08
CA ALA A 26 14.56 5.21 -1.31
C ALA A 26 14.78 6.70 -1.02
N PHE A 27 14.00 7.30 -0.10
CA PHE A 27 14.19 8.68 0.33
C PHE A 27 15.58 8.88 0.98
N GLN A 28 15.98 8.01 1.91
CA GLN A 28 17.28 8.09 2.58
C GLN A 28 18.45 7.96 1.61
N ILE A 29 18.35 7.09 0.62
CA ILE A 29 19.36 6.92 -0.42
C ILE A 29 19.39 8.16 -1.32
N GLY A 30 18.22 8.63 -1.77
CA GLY A 30 18.08 9.78 -2.64
C GLY A 30 18.61 11.08 -2.01
N SER A 31 18.36 11.29 -0.72
CA SER A 31 18.85 12.47 0.02
C SER A 31 20.37 12.49 0.19
N ARG A 32 21.01 11.31 0.27
CA ARG A 32 22.47 11.20 0.47
C ARG A 32 23.25 11.12 -0.83
N LEU A 33 22.78 10.35 -1.80
CA LEU A 33 23.49 10.06 -3.06
C LEU A 33 22.93 10.84 -4.26
N GLY A 34 21.90 11.65 -4.03
CA GLY A 34 21.18 12.33 -5.09
C GLY A 34 20.37 11.36 -5.98
N TRP A 35 19.61 11.92 -6.92
CA TRP A 35 18.71 11.14 -7.76
C TRP A 35 19.42 10.07 -8.62
N LYS A 36 20.60 10.39 -9.18
CA LYS A 36 21.38 9.44 -9.99
C LYS A 36 21.82 8.22 -9.16
N GLY A 37 22.35 8.47 -7.94
CA GLY A 37 22.74 7.41 -7.02
C GLY A 37 21.57 6.54 -6.59
N ALA A 38 20.41 7.13 -6.35
CA ALA A 38 19.19 6.40 -6.02
C ALA A 38 18.75 5.46 -7.14
N TYR A 39 18.77 5.91 -8.40
CA TYR A 39 18.43 5.08 -9.56
C TYR A 39 19.43 3.94 -9.76
N ILE A 40 20.74 4.21 -9.64
CA ILE A 40 21.77 3.17 -9.77
C ILE A 40 21.58 2.11 -8.66
N THR A 41 21.41 2.54 -7.42
CA THR A 41 21.18 1.62 -6.29
C THR A 41 19.92 0.77 -6.50
N GLY A 42 18.82 1.38 -6.92
CA GLY A 42 17.59 0.68 -7.25
C GLY A 42 17.78 -0.34 -8.38
N GLY A 43 18.50 0.03 -9.43
CA GLY A 43 18.82 -0.86 -10.55
C GLY A 43 19.67 -2.06 -10.12
N VAL A 44 20.72 -1.84 -9.31
CA VAL A 44 21.58 -2.93 -8.80
C VAL A 44 20.78 -3.87 -7.90
N LEU A 45 19.95 -3.33 -6.99
CA LEU A 45 19.06 -4.14 -6.14
C LEU A 45 18.05 -4.94 -6.98
N GLY A 46 17.49 -4.33 -8.02
CA GLY A 46 16.58 -5.01 -8.94
C GLY A 46 17.24 -6.17 -9.67
N LEU A 47 18.48 -6.00 -10.16
CA LEU A 47 19.25 -7.08 -10.78
C LEU A 47 19.61 -8.18 -9.78
N ALA A 48 19.98 -7.83 -8.56
CA ALA A 48 20.25 -8.80 -7.50
C ALA A 48 18.99 -9.63 -7.17
N LEU A 49 17.83 -8.98 -7.07
CA LEU A 49 16.54 -9.66 -6.88
C LEU A 49 16.19 -10.59 -8.05
N LEU A 50 16.48 -10.16 -9.29
CA LEU A 50 16.27 -10.99 -10.47
C LEU A 50 17.13 -12.26 -10.42
N ALA A 51 18.40 -12.12 -10.02
CA ALA A 51 19.32 -13.27 -9.86
C ALA A 51 18.84 -14.23 -8.75
N LEU A 52 18.38 -13.69 -7.61
CA LEU A 52 17.80 -14.49 -6.53
C LEU A 52 16.53 -15.22 -6.98
N ARG A 53 15.69 -14.57 -7.78
CA ARG A 53 14.45 -15.17 -8.30
C ARG A 53 14.71 -16.34 -9.26
N ALA A 54 15.81 -16.31 -10.01
CA ALA A 54 16.16 -17.39 -10.92
C ALA A 54 16.35 -18.75 -10.21
N GLY A 55 16.67 -18.74 -8.91
CA GLY A 55 16.81 -19.93 -8.06
C GLY A 55 15.56 -20.30 -7.24
N THR A 56 14.46 -19.55 -7.34
CA THR A 56 13.25 -19.84 -6.55
C THR A 56 12.30 -20.78 -7.28
N PHE A 57 11.82 -21.81 -6.56
CA PHE A 57 10.82 -22.73 -7.08
C PHE A 57 9.44 -22.09 -7.13
N GLU A 58 8.65 -22.39 -8.16
CA GLU A 58 7.25 -22.02 -8.23
C GLU A 58 6.43 -22.72 -7.15
N SER A 59 5.37 -22.07 -6.66
CA SER A 59 4.53 -22.66 -5.61
C SER A 59 3.81 -23.91 -6.08
N GLY A 60 3.61 -24.89 -5.17
CA GLY A 60 2.86 -26.12 -5.46
C GLY A 60 1.45 -25.84 -5.98
N MET A 61 0.79 -24.79 -5.50
CA MET A 61 -0.52 -24.34 -5.99
C MET A 61 -0.49 -23.92 -7.46
N PHE A 62 0.60 -23.34 -7.94
CA PHE A 62 0.77 -22.98 -9.33
C PHE A 62 0.85 -24.25 -10.21
N HIS A 63 1.56 -25.26 -9.75
CA HIS A 63 1.64 -26.57 -10.45
C HIS A 63 0.29 -27.29 -10.51
N GLU A 64 -0.47 -27.30 -9.40
CA GLU A 64 -1.82 -27.89 -9.36
C GLU A 64 -2.78 -27.19 -10.31
N MET A 65 -2.80 -25.85 -10.32
CA MET A 65 -3.63 -25.09 -11.25
C MET A 65 -3.20 -25.25 -12.71
N LYS A 66 -1.91 -25.52 -12.97
CA LYS A 66 -1.43 -25.78 -14.31
C LYS A 66 -1.97 -27.11 -14.85
N GLN A 67 -2.12 -28.11 -13.99
CA GLN A 67 -2.68 -29.43 -14.35
C GLN A 67 -4.19 -29.37 -14.59
N GLN A 68 -4.93 -28.45 -13.93
CA GLN A 68 -6.38 -28.32 -14.07
C GLN A 68 -6.85 -27.60 -15.35
N GLY A 69 -5.94 -27.19 -16.25
CA GLY A 69 -6.28 -26.59 -17.55
C GLY A 69 -7.06 -25.27 -17.48
N THR A 70 -7.07 -24.61 -16.33
CA THR A 70 -7.80 -23.34 -16.14
C THR A 70 -7.26 -22.24 -17.04
N SER A 71 -8.15 -21.54 -17.76
CA SER A 71 -7.80 -20.40 -18.62
C SER A 71 -7.17 -19.30 -17.77
N ARG A 72 -5.93 -18.90 -18.10
CA ARG A 72 -5.14 -17.93 -17.35
C ARG A 72 -4.95 -16.67 -18.16
N GLY A 73 -4.87 -15.53 -17.46
CA GLY A 73 -4.55 -14.24 -18.07
C GLY A 73 -5.64 -13.70 -19.00
N ASN A 74 -6.82 -14.29 -19.04
CA ASN A 74 -7.90 -13.79 -19.87
C ASN A 74 -8.63 -12.65 -19.15
N PHE A 75 -8.11 -11.43 -19.33
CA PHE A 75 -8.66 -10.21 -18.75
C PHE A 75 -10.14 -9.98 -19.16
N LEU A 76 -10.55 -10.38 -20.35
CA LEU A 76 -11.92 -10.23 -20.84
C LEU A 76 -12.94 -11.03 -20.02
N MET A 77 -12.51 -12.09 -19.34
CA MET A 77 -13.38 -12.85 -18.43
C MET A 77 -13.94 -12.02 -17.27
N LEU A 78 -13.30 -10.90 -16.91
CA LEU A 78 -13.82 -9.99 -15.88
C LEU A 78 -15.11 -9.31 -16.34
N PHE A 79 -15.25 -9.08 -17.64
CA PHE A 79 -16.38 -8.36 -18.23
C PHE A 79 -17.51 -9.27 -18.69
N THR A 80 -17.26 -10.57 -18.86
CA THR A 80 -18.28 -11.54 -19.34
C THR A 80 -19.31 -11.89 -18.27
N ASN A 81 -19.00 -11.71 -16.99
CA ASN A 81 -19.90 -12.03 -15.88
C ASN A 81 -20.14 -10.82 -14.99
N ARG A 82 -21.39 -10.36 -14.91
CA ARG A 82 -21.80 -9.21 -14.10
C ARG A 82 -21.33 -9.30 -12.63
N SER A 83 -21.41 -10.48 -12.03
CA SER A 83 -20.96 -10.69 -10.65
C SER A 83 -19.46 -10.48 -10.49
N ARG A 84 -18.64 -10.96 -11.45
CA ARG A 84 -17.18 -10.73 -11.45
C ARG A 84 -16.86 -9.26 -11.66
N LEU A 85 -17.54 -8.60 -12.60
CA LEU A 85 -17.35 -7.18 -12.86
C LEU A 85 -17.66 -6.33 -11.62
N ILE A 86 -18.77 -6.58 -10.95
CA ILE A 86 -19.13 -5.84 -9.72
C ILE A 86 -18.07 -6.04 -8.63
N LYS A 87 -17.58 -7.27 -8.43
CA LYS A 87 -16.50 -7.55 -7.47
C LYS A 87 -15.23 -6.80 -7.83
N TYR A 88 -14.88 -6.78 -9.10
CA TYR A 88 -13.69 -6.07 -9.59
C TYR A 88 -13.79 -4.56 -9.38
N LEU A 89 -14.93 -3.96 -9.75
CA LEU A 89 -15.18 -2.53 -9.52
C LEU A 89 -15.19 -2.19 -8.03
N ALA A 90 -15.78 -3.05 -7.19
CA ALA A 90 -15.74 -2.86 -5.73
C ALA A 90 -14.30 -2.88 -5.19
N CYS A 91 -13.44 -3.77 -5.70
CA CYS A 91 -12.02 -3.76 -5.34
C CYS A 91 -11.33 -2.44 -5.76
N ILE A 92 -11.60 -1.93 -6.95
CA ILE A 92 -11.06 -0.64 -7.40
C ILE A 92 -11.50 0.48 -6.44
N VAL A 93 -12.80 0.56 -6.13
CA VAL A 93 -13.34 1.62 -5.26
C VAL A 93 -12.74 1.57 -3.85
N ILE A 94 -12.52 0.38 -3.29
CA ILE A 94 -11.87 0.21 -1.98
C ILE A 94 -10.39 0.66 -2.02
N GLY A 95 -9.70 0.47 -3.14
CA GLY A 95 -8.31 0.89 -3.30
C GLY A 95 -8.11 2.38 -3.60
N LEU A 96 -9.13 3.08 -4.13
CA LEU A 96 -9.04 4.48 -4.52
C LEU A 96 -8.55 5.43 -3.42
N PRO A 97 -9.03 5.35 -2.15
CA PRO A 97 -8.60 6.27 -1.09
C PRO A 97 -7.11 6.20 -0.82
N VAL A 98 -6.49 5.03 -0.89
CA VAL A 98 -5.03 4.87 -0.72
C VAL A 98 -4.28 5.68 -1.78
N TRP A 99 -4.66 5.52 -3.04
CA TRP A 99 -4.02 6.22 -4.15
C TRP A 99 -4.34 7.72 -4.18
N TYR A 100 -5.53 8.12 -3.71
CA TYR A 100 -5.85 9.54 -3.52
C TYR A 100 -4.92 10.19 -2.48
N VAL A 101 -4.73 9.55 -1.33
CA VAL A 101 -3.85 10.05 -0.28
C VAL A 101 -2.40 10.09 -0.77
N VAL A 102 -1.85 8.96 -1.17
CA VAL A 102 -0.44 8.84 -1.54
C VAL A 102 -0.13 9.58 -2.84
N GLY A 103 -0.96 9.38 -3.87
CA GLY A 103 -0.70 9.87 -5.21
C GLY A 103 -1.06 11.36 -5.41
N ILE A 104 -1.99 11.91 -4.62
CA ILE A 104 -2.41 13.30 -4.77
C ILE A 104 -2.00 14.12 -3.55
N LEU A 105 -2.55 13.84 -2.37
CA LEU A 105 -2.35 14.71 -1.21
C LEU A 105 -0.87 14.76 -0.79
N ILE A 106 -0.21 13.63 -0.75
CA ILE A 106 1.16 13.53 -0.26
C ILE A 106 2.19 13.81 -1.35
N SER A 107 2.01 13.26 -2.54
CA SER A 107 2.96 13.49 -3.65
C SER A 107 2.98 14.93 -4.15
N LEU A 108 1.92 15.69 -3.90
CA LEU A 108 1.82 17.11 -4.25
C LEU A 108 1.87 18.02 -3.01
N SER A 109 2.40 17.55 -1.90
CA SER A 109 2.44 18.26 -0.61
C SER A 109 3.09 19.65 -0.71
N GLU A 110 4.16 19.81 -1.51
CA GLU A 110 4.79 21.11 -1.78
C GLU A 110 3.82 22.13 -2.41
N ARG A 111 2.85 21.66 -3.20
CA ARG A 111 1.83 22.51 -3.83
C ARG A 111 0.69 22.84 -2.87
N PHE A 112 0.36 21.94 -1.96
CA PHE A 112 -0.65 22.18 -0.92
C PHE A 112 -0.15 23.09 0.19
N ALA A 113 1.15 23.04 0.53
CA ALA A 113 1.74 23.78 1.63
C ALA A 113 1.41 25.30 1.59
N PRO A 114 1.58 26.05 0.48
CA PRO A 114 1.22 27.47 0.43
C PRO A 114 -0.29 27.70 0.51
N VAL A 115 -1.12 26.82 -0.06
CA VAL A 115 -2.60 26.93 0.00
C VAL A 115 -3.12 26.72 1.42
N LEU A 116 -2.49 25.81 2.17
CA LEU A 116 -2.81 25.55 3.58
C LEU A 116 -2.08 26.47 4.55
N ASN A 117 -1.29 27.41 4.02
CA ASN A 117 -0.51 28.37 4.79
C ASN A 117 0.42 27.68 5.82
N ILE A 118 1.13 26.65 5.38
CA ILE A 118 2.05 25.89 6.23
C ILE A 118 3.31 26.71 6.51
N GLN A 119 3.71 26.77 7.77
CA GLN A 119 4.90 27.49 8.21
C GLN A 119 6.15 26.61 8.02
N GLY A 120 7.06 27.09 7.18
CA GLY A 120 8.31 26.40 6.83
C GLY A 120 8.28 25.75 5.44
N SER A 121 9.41 25.21 5.02
CA SER A 121 9.53 24.51 3.74
C SER A 121 9.04 23.06 3.88
N ILE A 122 8.20 22.63 2.96
CA ILE A 122 7.75 21.24 2.86
C ILE A 122 8.42 20.60 1.66
N SER A 123 8.89 19.37 1.85
CA SER A 123 9.42 18.50 0.78
C SER A 123 8.46 17.36 0.48
N ASN A 124 8.16 17.15 -0.81
CA ASN A 124 7.38 15.97 -1.24
C ASN A 124 8.05 14.66 -0.81
N GLY A 125 9.38 14.59 -0.89
CA GLY A 125 10.14 13.39 -0.51
C GLY A 125 9.98 13.04 0.97
N GLU A 126 10.09 14.04 1.86
CA GLU A 126 9.86 13.84 3.30
C GLU A 126 8.41 13.48 3.59
N SER A 127 7.45 14.15 2.96
CA SER A 127 6.03 13.86 3.11
C SER A 127 5.72 12.42 2.72
N ILE A 128 6.28 11.94 1.61
CA ILE A 128 6.16 10.55 1.15
C ILE A 128 6.80 9.61 2.17
N MET A 129 8.00 9.90 2.66
CA MET A 129 8.67 9.08 3.67
C MET A 129 7.81 8.91 4.93
N TYR A 130 7.30 10.01 5.50
CA TYR A 130 6.46 9.95 6.69
C TYR A 130 5.13 9.23 6.42
N CYS A 131 4.52 9.44 5.26
CA CYS A 131 3.31 8.73 4.85
C CYS A 131 3.54 7.22 4.77
N TYR A 132 4.64 6.77 4.16
CA TYR A 132 4.95 5.34 4.07
C TYR A 132 5.37 4.71 5.39
N LEU A 133 5.99 5.46 6.29
CA LEU A 133 6.17 5.03 7.69
C LEU A 133 4.81 4.81 8.37
N GLY A 134 3.89 5.74 8.20
CA GLY A 134 2.53 5.61 8.70
C GLY A 134 1.79 4.42 8.08
N LEU A 135 1.88 4.26 6.77
CA LEU A 135 1.26 3.16 6.04
C LEU A 135 1.79 1.80 6.54
N SER A 136 3.10 1.67 6.72
CA SER A 136 3.71 0.45 7.28
C SER A 136 3.19 0.14 8.69
N ALA A 137 3.11 1.15 9.55
CA ALA A 137 2.52 0.99 10.88
C ALA A 137 1.03 0.61 10.80
N GLY A 138 0.27 1.29 9.93
CA GLY A 138 -1.15 1.02 9.69
C GLY A 138 -1.41 -0.40 9.19
N ASP A 139 -0.61 -0.90 8.25
CA ASP A 139 -0.71 -2.27 7.74
C ASP A 139 -0.46 -3.31 8.84
N LEU A 140 0.55 -3.09 9.70
CA LEU A 140 0.77 -3.95 10.86
C LEU A 140 -0.43 -3.95 11.80
N PHE A 141 -0.93 -2.77 12.16
CA PHE A 141 -2.08 -2.65 13.07
C PHE A 141 -3.35 -3.24 12.46
N SER A 142 -3.65 -2.97 11.19
CA SER A 142 -4.83 -3.51 10.52
C SER A 142 -4.79 -5.03 10.45
N GLY A 143 -3.61 -5.60 10.11
CA GLY A 143 -3.38 -7.04 10.10
C GLY A 143 -3.63 -7.67 11.47
N LEU A 144 -3.04 -7.13 12.54
CA LEU A 144 -3.24 -7.61 13.91
C LEU A 144 -4.70 -7.47 14.37
N LEU A 145 -5.34 -6.32 14.13
CA LEU A 145 -6.74 -6.09 14.45
C LEU A 145 -7.66 -7.07 13.72
N SER A 146 -7.36 -7.36 12.45
CA SER A 146 -8.17 -8.31 11.67
C SER A 146 -8.13 -9.73 12.23
N GLN A 147 -6.99 -10.13 12.77
CA GLN A 147 -6.83 -11.42 13.45
C GLN A 147 -7.59 -11.43 14.79
N TRP A 148 -7.47 -10.37 15.57
CA TRP A 148 -8.15 -10.25 16.85
C TRP A 148 -9.67 -10.23 16.71
N PHE A 149 -10.21 -9.36 15.83
CA PHE A 149 -11.66 -9.25 15.60
C PHE A 149 -12.21 -10.34 14.68
N ARG A 150 -11.36 -11.19 14.10
CA ARG A 150 -11.73 -12.24 13.13
C ARG A 150 -12.63 -11.74 12.00
N SER A 151 -12.46 -10.49 11.60
CA SER A 151 -13.29 -9.84 10.58
C SER A 151 -12.52 -8.76 9.81
N ARG A 152 -12.01 -9.12 8.64
CA ARG A 152 -11.33 -8.18 7.72
C ARG A 152 -12.25 -7.05 7.27
N ARG A 153 -13.53 -7.38 6.99
CA ARG A 153 -14.50 -6.40 6.51
C ARG A 153 -14.71 -5.23 7.48
N LYS A 154 -14.85 -5.52 8.78
CA LYS A 154 -15.06 -4.48 9.80
C LYS A 154 -13.84 -3.57 9.90
N ILE A 155 -12.63 -4.13 9.81
CA ILE A 155 -11.40 -3.36 9.89
C ILE A 155 -11.24 -2.47 8.66
N ILE A 156 -11.46 -2.99 7.45
CA ILE A 156 -11.42 -2.19 6.21
C ILE A 156 -12.41 -1.01 6.29
N ILE A 157 -13.64 -1.22 6.74
CA ILE A 157 -14.63 -0.14 6.90
C ILE A 157 -14.14 0.89 7.91
N GLY A 158 -13.58 0.48 9.06
CA GLY A 158 -13.04 1.38 10.05
C GLY A 158 -11.90 2.24 9.51
N TYR A 159 -10.97 1.63 8.77
CA TYR A 159 -9.86 2.33 8.12
C TYR A 159 -10.32 3.30 7.02
N LEU A 160 -11.32 2.93 6.22
CA LEU A 160 -11.92 3.81 5.21
C LEU A 160 -12.53 5.06 5.86
N LEU A 161 -13.27 4.89 6.96
CA LEU A 161 -13.83 6.01 7.72
C LEU A 161 -12.72 6.88 8.34
N THR A 162 -11.70 6.28 8.94
CA THR A 162 -10.55 6.99 9.49
C THR A 162 -9.80 7.76 8.40
N CYS A 163 -9.54 7.13 7.26
CA CYS A 163 -8.91 7.77 6.10
C CYS A 163 -9.73 8.97 5.62
N PHE A 164 -11.05 8.82 5.49
CA PHE A 164 -11.94 9.91 5.10
C PHE A 164 -11.86 11.10 6.08
N LEU A 165 -11.94 10.84 7.37
CA LEU A 165 -11.84 11.91 8.40
C LEU A 165 -10.46 12.58 8.35
N LEU A 166 -9.38 11.83 8.19
CA LEU A 166 -8.02 12.40 8.07
C LEU A 166 -7.85 13.23 6.79
N CYS A 167 -8.48 12.84 5.69
CA CYS A 167 -8.52 13.67 4.48
C CYS A 167 -9.25 14.99 4.72
N LEU A 168 -10.36 14.99 5.46
CA LEU A 168 -11.04 16.22 5.84
C LEU A 168 -10.14 17.09 6.73
N VAL A 169 -9.49 16.49 7.73
CA VAL A 169 -8.53 17.23 8.58
C VAL A 169 -7.43 17.84 7.70
N PHE A 170 -6.84 17.11 6.77
CA PHE A 170 -5.81 17.62 5.87
C PHE A 170 -6.30 18.84 5.06
N LEU A 171 -7.48 18.74 4.46
CA LEU A 171 -8.01 19.78 3.56
C LEU A 171 -8.47 21.05 4.29
N PHE A 172 -8.94 20.93 5.53
CA PHE A 172 -9.50 22.06 6.27
C PHE A 172 -8.56 22.66 7.33
N THR A 173 -7.48 21.97 7.70
CA THR A 173 -6.51 22.50 8.66
C THR A 173 -5.52 23.44 7.96
N LYS A 174 -5.36 24.63 8.53
CA LYS A 174 -4.45 25.67 8.04
C LYS A 174 -3.44 26.08 9.12
N ASN A 175 -2.39 26.79 8.71
CA ASN A 175 -1.38 27.37 9.61
C ASN A 175 -0.62 26.31 10.45
N LEU A 176 -0.44 25.09 9.94
CA LEU A 176 0.39 24.10 10.60
C LEU A 176 1.88 24.44 10.48
N SER A 177 2.67 24.05 11.48
CA SER A 177 4.12 23.98 11.33
C SER A 177 4.54 22.78 10.46
N ALA A 178 5.72 22.84 9.84
CA ALA A 178 6.22 21.73 9.03
C ALA A 178 6.25 20.37 9.78
N PRO A 179 6.70 20.27 11.05
CA PRO A 179 6.63 19.02 11.80
C PRO A 179 5.21 18.49 12.00
N MET A 180 4.23 19.37 12.24
CA MET A 180 2.82 18.95 12.36
C MET A 180 2.27 18.46 11.02
N PHE A 181 2.66 19.08 9.92
CA PHE A 181 2.28 18.63 8.58
C PHE A 181 2.83 17.24 8.27
N TYR A 182 4.11 16.96 8.60
CA TYR A 182 4.68 15.62 8.47
C TYR A 182 4.02 14.60 9.41
N GLY A 183 3.66 15.02 10.63
CA GLY A 183 2.86 14.20 11.53
C GLY A 183 1.49 13.85 10.95
N LEU A 184 0.83 14.81 10.30
CA LEU A 184 -0.44 14.56 9.59
C LEU A 184 -0.24 13.65 8.37
N SER A 185 0.88 13.79 7.65
CA SER A 185 1.25 12.87 6.55
C SER A 185 1.43 11.43 7.05
N PHE A 186 2.05 11.25 8.21
CA PHE A 186 2.17 9.95 8.87
C PHE A 186 0.78 9.38 9.24
N LEU A 187 -0.10 10.19 9.84
CA LEU A 187 -1.45 9.75 10.20
C LEU A 187 -2.29 9.38 8.98
N LEU A 188 -2.20 10.15 7.89
CA LEU A 188 -2.84 9.82 6.62
C LEU A 188 -2.34 8.48 6.08
N GLY A 189 -1.02 8.24 6.13
CA GLY A 189 -0.45 6.95 5.78
C GLY A 189 -0.99 5.84 6.66
N ALA A 190 -1.02 6.02 7.99
CA ALA A 190 -1.57 5.05 8.92
C ALA A 190 -3.05 4.75 8.63
N GLY A 191 -3.85 5.77 8.30
CA GLY A 191 -5.25 5.61 7.91
C GLY A 191 -5.46 4.86 6.59
N THR A 192 -4.45 4.81 5.72
CA THR A 192 -4.46 4.01 4.48
C THR A 192 -3.86 2.63 4.64
N GLY A 193 -3.33 2.28 5.82
CA GLY A 193 -2.70 1.01 6.13
C GLY A 193 -3.69 -0.16 6.29
N TYR A 194 -4.56 -0.37 5.32
CA TYR A 194 -5.39 -1.55 5.14
C TYR A 194 -5.09 -2.26 3.81
N TRP A 195 -3.99 -1.89 3.17
CA TRP A 195 -3.62 -2.39 1.86
C TRP A 195 -3.42 -3.91 1.85
N GLU A 196 -2.76 -4.44 2.87
CA GLU A 196 -2.58 -5.89 3.05
C GLU A 196 -3.93 -6.62 3.13
N LEU A 197 -4.85 -6.13 3.97
CA LEU A 197 -6.18 -6.71 4.11
C LEU A 197 -6.99 -6.64 2.82
N PHE A 198 -6.86 -5.52 2.10
CA PHE A 198 -7.51 -5.32 0.81
C PHE A 198 -7.01 -6.34 -0.22
N VAL A 199 -5.69 -6.49 -0.39
CA VAL A 199 -5.08 -7.42 -1.35
C VAL A 199 -5.49 -8.86 -1.03
N THR A 200 -5.41 -9.26 0.23
CA THR A 200 -5.81 -10.60 0.67
C THR A 200 -7.31 -10.84 0.46
N ASN A 201 -8.18 -9.88 0.78
CA ASN A 201 -9.61 -10.00 0.55
C ASN A 201 -9.96 -10.04 -0.95
N ALA A 202 -9.24 -9.31 -1.79
CA ALA A 202 -9.42 -9.32 -3.23
C ALA A 202 -9.04 -10.70 -3.81
N SER A 203 -7.88 -11.25 -3.44
CA SER A 203 -7.44 -12.57 -3.91
C SER A 203 -8.46 -13.67 -3.56
N GLU A 204 -8.99 -13.69 -2.33
CA GLU A 204 -10.01 -14.66 -1.91
C GLU A 204 -11.34 -14.54 -2.68
N LYS A 205 -11.68 -13.34 -3.21
CA LYS A 205 -12.93 -13.13 -3.98
C LYS A 205 -12.85 -13.65 -5.41
N PHE A 206 -11.66 -13.76 -5.97
CA PHE A 206 -11.44 -14.23 -7.35
C PHE A 206 -11.00 -15.69 -7.42
N GLY A 207 -10.86 -16.37 -6.30
CA GLY A 207 -10.55 -17.80 -6.19
C GLY A 207 -9.08 -18.10 -6.47
N THR A 208 -8.33 -18.25 -5.43
CA THR A 208 -7.01 -18.90 -5.38
C THR A 208 -7.12 -20.17 -4.57
#